data_19531e135c15229ffa5325d395f2ec74
#
_entry.id   19531e135c15229ffa5325d395f2ec74
#
_cell.length_a   1.000
_cell.length_b   1.000
_cell.length_c   1.000
_cell.angle_alpha   90.00
_cell.angle_beta   90.00
_cell.angle_gamma   90.00
#
_symmetry.space_group_name_H-M   'P 1'
#
loop_
_entity.id
_entity.type
_entity.pdbx_description
1 polymer ?
#
loop_
_entity_poly.entity_id
_entity_poly.type
_entity_poly.pdbx_seq_one_letter_code
_entity_poly.pdbx_strand_id
1 'polypeptide(L)'
;ELFVDDATDLVEEMPANVVKRILGQADPTTRRMINELLKYPEDSAGGVMTTELMELRPDMTVAQAMEAIRRNGFDKETINNCYVTDDSRRLIGVVSLRALVLAKNTEEPIKDLMDSNVVSVSTTTDQEDVSNLFEKYGFLAIPVVDAENRLVGIVTIDDAISILQDEASEDIAKMNAIGPSDKPYFKQSMWDLYKSRAPWLLFLMISATFSSLVIRGYEDALAAVTVLTAYIPMLT
;
A
#
# COMPACT_ATOMS: atom_id res chain seq x y z
N GLU A 1 15.70 -5.28 -15.07
CA GLU A 1 14.27 -5.58 -15.36
C GLU A 1 13.51 -5.19 -14.11
N LEU A 2 12.51 -4.32 -14.25
CA LEU A 2 11.60 -3.89 -13.17
C LEU A 2 10.39 -4.82 -13.22
N PHE A 3 9.84 -5.15 -12.06
CA PHE A 3 8.55 -5.82 -11.97
C PHE A 3 7.44 -4.91 -12.48
N VAL A 4 6.28 -5.47 -12.81
CA VAL A 4 5.22 -4.72 -13.53
C VAL A 4 4.55 -3.67 -12.63
N ASP A 5 4.44 -3.92 -11.33
CA ASP A 5 3.97 -2.98 -10.30
C ASP A 5 4.89 -1.77 -10.20
N ASP A 6 6.19 -1.97 -9.95
CA ASP A 6 7.22 -0.91 -9.94
C ASP A 6 7.20 -0.07 -11.25
N ALA A 7 6.99 -0.74 -12.39
CA ALA A 7 6.88 -0.06 -13.67
C ALA A 7 5.58 0.74 -13.78
N THR A 8 4.51 0.32 -13.11
CA THR A 8 3.22 1.01 -13.09
C THR A 8 3.32 2.26 -12.24
N ASP A 9 3.87 2.16 -11.02
CA ASP A 9 4.09 3.29 -10.12
C ASP A 9 4.96 4.37 -10.79
N LEU A 10 6.04 3.94 -11.44
CA LEU A 10 6.89 4.85 -12.20
C LEU A 10 6.15 5.56 -13.34
N VAL A 11 5.21 4.87 -14.00
CA VAL A 11 4.38 5.42 -15.08
C VAL A 11 3.39 6.44 -14.55
N GLU A 12 2.80 6.23 -13.37
CA GLU A 12 1.85 7.16 -12.72
C GLU A 12 2.51 8.46 -12.33
N GLU A 13 3.74 8.44 -11.83
CA GLU A 13 4.51 9.63 -11.49
C GLU A 13 5.01 10.44 -12.72
N MET A 14 4.97 9.87 -13.93
CA MET A 14 5.56 10.51 -15.10
C MET A 14 4.57 11.39 -15.88
N PRO A 15 5.06 12.48 -16.54
CA PRO A 15 4.26 13.25 -17.47
C PRO A 15 3.74 12.41 -18.64
N ALA A 16 2.47 12.59 -19.05
CA ALA A 16 1.77 11.81 -20.05
C ALA A 16 2.52 11.62 -21.41
N ASN A 17 3.34 12.61 -21.79
CA ASN A 17 4.16 12.52 -23.00
C ASN A 17 5.33 11.53 -22.87
N VAL A 18 5.86 11.35 -21.66
CA VAL A 18 6.92 10.37 -21.33
C VAL A 18 6.32 8.98 -21.26
N VAL A 19 5.21 8.83 -20.52
CA VAL A 19 4.42 7.60 -20.43
C VAL A 19 4.12 7.00 -21.81
N LYS A 20 3.56 7.82 -22.72
CA LYS A 20 3.24 7.38 -24.08
C LYS A 20 4.44 6.86 -24.85
N ARG A 21 5.63 7.43 -24.61
CA ARG A 21 6.88 7.00 -25.26
C ARG A 21 7.39 5.69 -24.67
N ILE A 22 7.36 5.54 -23.34
CA ILE A 22 7.81 4.32 -22.64
C ILE A 22 6.90 3.15 -23.00
N LEU A 23 5.58 3.32 -22.83
CA LEU A 23 4.61 2.28 -23.20
C LEU A 23 4.66 1.95 -24.70
N GLY A 24 5.05 2.92 -25.55
CA GLY A 24 5.27 2.70 -26.97
C GLY A 24 6.45 1.76 -27.29
N GLN A 25 7.45 1.71 -26.40
CA GLN A 25 8.65 0.87 -26.55
C GLN A 25 8.57 -0.44 -25.78
N ALA A 26 7.68 -0.54 -24.77
CA ALA A 26 7.45 -1.76 -24.00
C ALA A 26 6.87 -2.88 -24.91
N ASP A 27 7.18 -4.11 -24.56
CA ASP A 27 6.59 -5.26 -25.23
C ASP A 27 5.05 -5.31 -25.05
N PRO A 28 4.31 -5.98 -25.94
CA PRO A 28 2.85 -5.97 -25.90
C PRO A 28 2.26 -6.59 -24.62
N THR A 29 2.98 -7.51 -23.97
CA THR A 29 2.54 -8.21 -22.75
C THR A 29 2.65 -7.28 -21.57
N THR A 30 3.82 -6.71 -21.33
CA THR A 30 4.08 -5.73 -20.27
C THR A 30 3.18 -4.51 -20.38
N ARG A 31 3.00 -3.99 -21.60
CA ARG A 31 2.05 -2.88 -21.85
C ARG A 31 0.62 -3.21 -21.44
N ARG A 32 0.18 -4.44 -21.71
CA ARG A 32 -1.17 -4.88 -21.36
C ARG A 32 -1.30 -4.98 -19.83
N MET A 33 -0.31 -5.55 -19.15
CA MET A 33 -0.30 -5.71 -17.70
C MET A 33 -0.32 -4.34 -17.00
N ILE A 34 0.53 -3.40 -17.39
CA ILE A 34 0.52 -2.02 -16.87
C ILE A 34 -0.86 -1.37 -17.10
N ASN A 35 -1.43 -1.46 -18.30
CA ASN A 35 -2.76 -0.90 -18.57
C ASN A 35 -3.91 -1.60 -17.83
N GLU A 36 -3.71 -2.81 -17.34
CA GLU A 36 -4.67 -3.49 -16.46
C GLU A 36 -4.55 -2.97 -15.03
N LEU A 37 -3.35 -2.76 -14.51
CA LEU A 37 -3.11 -2.20 -13.17
C LEU A 37 -3.60 -0.76 -13.07
N LEU A 38 -3.30 0.08 -14.04
CA LEU A 38 -3.78 1.48 -14.12
C LEU A 38 -5.32 1.68 -14.13
N LYS A 39 -6.11 0.61 -14.12
CA LYS A 39 -7.57 0.69 -13.99
C LYS A 39 -8.04 0.71 -12.55
N TYR A 40 -7.22 0.25 -11.63
CA TYR A 40 -7.54 0.23 -10.22
C TYR A 40 -7.20 1.58 -9.57
N PRO A 41 -7.90 1.98 -8.51
CA PRO A 41 -7.50 3.16 -7.72
C PRO A 41 -6.10 2.97 -7.15
N GLU A 42 -5.28 4.02 -7.20
CA GLU A 42 -3.89 4.04 -6.71
C GLU A 42 -3.79 3.55 -5.26
N ASP A 43 -4.64 4.06 -4.35
CA ASP A 43 -4.67 3.72 -2.93
C ASP A 43 -5.43 2.41 -2.63
N SER A 44 -5.48 1.46 -3.56
CA SER A 44 -6.21 0.20 -3.38
C SER A 44 -5.32 -1.02 -3.55
N ALA A 45 -5.73 -2.16 -2.98
CA ALA A 45 -5.03 -3.44 -3.19
C ALA A 45 -4.82 -3.78 -4.67
N GLY A 46 -5.71 -3.34 -5.56
CA GLY A 46 -5.59 -3.52 -7.00
C GLY A 46 -4.55 -2.60 -7.63
N GLY A 47 -4.33 -1.40 -7.08
CA GLY A 47 -3.30 -0.46 -7.53
C GLY A 47 -1.90 -0.92 -7.15
N VAL A 48 -1.73 -1.39 -5.91
CA VAL A 48 -0.43 -1.79 -5.34
C VAL A 48 -0.08 -3.27 -5.52
N MET A 49 -0.88 -4.06 -6.23
CA MET A 49 -0.62 -5.49 -6.45
C MET A 49 0.31 -5.75 -7.62
N THR A 50 1.11 -6.80 -7.52
CA THR A 50 1.77 -7.40 -8.68
C THR A 50 0.96 -8.56 -9.26
N THR A 51 1.03 -8.77 -10.57
CA THR A 51 0.41 -9.92 -11.25
C THR A 51 1.40 -11.07 -11.46
N GLU A 52 2.64 -10.91 -11.04
CA GLU A 52 3.75 -11.85 -11.23
C GLU A 52 3.81 -12.89 -10.11
N LEU A 53 2.73 -13.63 -9.92
CA LEU A 53 2.55 -14.64 -8.89
C LEU A 53 2.72 -16.09 -9.43
N MET A 54 2.95 -17.04 -8.51
CA MET A 54 3.02 -18.46 -8.85
C MET A 54 1.66 -19.14 -8.63
N GLU A 55 1.05 -19.57 -9.75
CA GLU A 55 -0.26 -20.25 -9.78
C GLU A 55 -0.08 -21.75 -10.03
N LEU A 56 -0.76 -22.58 -9.25
CA LEU A 56 -0.77 -24.04 -9.36
C LEU A 56 -2.20 -24.57 -9.51
N ARG A 57 -2.34 -25.79 -10.02
CA ARG A 57 -3.61 -26.50 -10.12
C ARG A 57 -3.77 -27.55 -9.03
N PRO A 58 -4.96 -27.78 -8.50
CA PRO A 58 -5.19 -28.70 -7.39
C PRO A 58 -4.90 -30.17 -7.72
N ASP A 59 -4.99 -30.56 -8.99
CA ASP A 59 -4.73 -31.89 -9.51
C ASP A 59 -3.27 -32.17 -9.83
N MET A 60 -2.42 -31.14 -9.84
CA MET A 60 -0.96 -31.33 -10.01
C MET A 60 -0.37 -32.13 -8.86
N THR A 61 0.64 -32.96 -9.17
CA THR A 61 1.45 -33.60 -8.14
C THR A 61 2.52 -32.64 -7.59
N VAL A 62 3.06 -32.94 -6.41
CA VAL A 62 4.19 -32.18 -5.84
C VAL A 62 5.37 -32.12 -6.83
N ALA A 63 5.68 -33.23 -7.51
CA ALA A 63 6.74 -33.24 -8.52
C ALA A 63 6.47 -32.26 -9.66
N GLN A 64 5.24 -32.25 -10.18
CA GLN A 64 4.83 -31.34 -11.26
C GLN A 64 4.85 -29.87 -10.80
N ALA A 65 4.40 -29.58 -9.58
CA ALA A 65 4.44 -28.24 -9.00
C ALA A 65 5.88 -27.74 -8.86
N MET A 66 6.78 -28.56 -8.34
CA MET A 66 8.21 -28.22 -8.24
C MET A 66 8.86 -27.97 -9.61
N GLU A 67 8.48 -28.73 -10.62
CA GLU A 67 8.98 -28.51 -11.98
C GLU A 67 8.42 -27.21 -12.58
N ALA A 68 7.14 -26.90 -12.32
CA ALA A 68 6.54 -25.63 -12.72
C ALA A 68 7.23 -24.42 -12.07
N ILE A 69 7.56 -24.52 -10.77
CA ILE A 69 8.29 -23.48 -10.04
C ILE A 69 9.70 -23.30 -10.62
N ARG A 70 10.44 -24.37 -10.89
CA ARG A 70 11.79 -24.28 -11.49
C ARG A 70 11.78 -23.62 -12.85
N ARG A 71 10.77 -23.88 -13.64
CA ARG A 71 10.67 -23.35 -15.00
C ARG A 71 10.22 -21.89 -15.06
N ASN A 72 9.26 -21.51 -14.22
CA ASN A 72 8.58 -20.22 -14.31
C ASN A 72 8.90 -19.27 -13.15
N GLY A 73 9.58 -19.73 -12.09
CA GLY A 73 9.74 -18.96 -10.86
C GLY A 73 10.72 -17.79 -10.94
N PHE A 74 11.54 -17.73 -12.01
CA PHE A 74 12.47 -16.61 -12.22
C PHE A 74 11.74 -15.29 -12.59
N ASP A 75 10.56 -15.41 -13.22
CA ASP A 75 9.76 -14.28 -13.66
C ASP A 75 8.61 -13.98 -12.66
N LYS A 76 8.76 -14.44 -11.41
CA LYS A 76 7.74 -14.28 -10.37
C LYS A 76 8.30 -13.46 -9.22
N GLU A 77 7.49 -12.54 -8.71
CA GLU A 77 7.80 -11.69 -7.57
C GLU A 77 8.20 -12.53 -6.35
N THR A 78 7.42 -13.57 -6.07
CA THR A 78 7.73 -14.53 -5.02
C THR A 78 7.30 -15.94 -5.38
N ILE A 79 8.08 -16.94 -4.93
CA ILE A 79 7.73 -18.36 -4.99
C ILE A 79 7.49 -18.96 -3.60
N ASN A 80 7.58 -18.14 -2.55
CA ASN A 80 7.41 -18.61 -1.17
C ASN A 80 6.01 -19.16 -0.93
N ASN A 81 5.00 -18.52 -1.52
CA ASN A 81 3.62 -18.94 -1.54
C ASN A 81 3.16 -19.16 -2.97
N CYS A 82 2.64 -20.36 -3.25
CA CYS A 82 2.03 -20.69 -4.53
C CYS A 82 0.52 -20.77 -4.32
N TYR A 83 -0.23 -20.10 -5.17
CA TYR A 83 -1.68 -20.00 -5.05
C TYR A 83 -2.36 -21.06 -5.90
N VAL A 84 -3.33 -21.76 -5.32
CA VAL A 84 -4.04 -22.83 -5.99
C VAL A 84 -5.39 -22.31 -6.48
N THR A 85 -5.63 -22.46 -7.80
CA THR A 85 -6.84 -21.97 -8.43
C THR A 85 -7.58 -23.10 -9.16
N ASP A 86 -8.91 -22.96 -9.27
CA ASP A 86 -9.73 -23.84 -10.09
C ASP A 86 -9.68 -23.47 -11.58
N ASP A 87 -10.45 -24.17 -12.43
CA ASP A 87 -10.53 -23.91 -13.87
C ASP A 87 -11.10 -22.53 -14.22
N SER A 88 -11.80 -21.89 -13.29
CA SER A 88 -12.34 -20.54 -13.41
C SER A 88 -11.40 -19.48 -12.83
N ARG A 89 -10.17 -19.85 -12.47
CA ARG A 89 -9.18 -19.02 -11.77
C ARG A 89 -9.62 -18.54 -10.37
N ARG A 90 -10.59 -19.19 -9.74
CA ARG A 90 -10.97 -18.87 -8.38
C ARG A 90 -9.92 -19.38 -7.43
N LEU A 91 -9.58 -18.56 -6.45
CA LEU A 91 -8.64 -18.92 -5.39
C LEU A 91 -9.29 -19.96 -4.47
N ILE A 92 -8.69 -21.15 -4.40
CA ILE A 92 -9.18 -22.27 -3.59
C ILE A 92 -8.21 -22.72 -2.50
N GLY A 93 -6.96 -22.28 -2.56
CA GLY A 93 -5.96 -22.65 -1.56
C GLY A 93 -4.62 -21.96 -1.79
N VAL A 94 -3.74 -22.15 -0.82
CA VAL A 94 -2.33 -21.73 -0.89
C VAL A 94 -1.44 -22.87 -0.44
N VAL A 95 -0.30 -23.05 -1.07
CA VAL A 95 0.73 -24.00 -0.64
C VAL A 95 2.08 -23.29 -0.58
N SER A 96 2.77 -23.43 0.53
CA SER A 96 4.10 -22.83 0.68
C SER A 96 5.16 -23.67 -0.03
N LEU A 97 6.18 -23.02 -0.59
CA LEU A 97 7.35 -23.70 -1.13
C LEU A 97 7.97 -24.66 -0.09
N ARG A 98 7.96 -24.26 1.18
CA ARG A 98 8.42 -25.11 2.29
C ARG A 98 7.64 -26.41 2.38
N ALA A 99 6.31 -26.38 2.24
CA ALA A 99 5.48 -27.58 2.27
C ALA A 99 5.82 -28.51 1.09
N LEU A 100 5.99 -27.95 -0.12
CA LEU A 100 6.37 -28.70 -1.31
C LEU A 100 7.73 -29.37 -1.16
N VAL A 101 8.73 -28.67 -0.63
CA VAL A 101 10.10 -29.20 -0.43
C VAL A 101 10.14 -30.29 0.64
N LEU A 102 9.29 -30.18 1.69
CA LEU A 102 9.24 -31.14 2.79
C LEU A 102 8.25 -32.29 2.55
N ALA A 103 7.50 -32.28 1.47
CA ALA A 103 6.57 -33.35 1.13
C ALA A 103 7.34 -34.67 0.94
N LYS A 104 6.86 -35.72 1.63
CA LYS A 104 7.50 -37.05 1.59
C LYS A 104 7.14 -37.84 0.32
N ASN A 105 5.96 -37.59 -0.22
CA ASN A 105 5.45 -38.23 -1.42
C ASN A 105 5.35 -37.20 -2.55
N THR A 106 6.17 -37.35 -3.57
CA THR A 106 6.18 -36.43 -4.73
C THR A 106 4.99 -36.63 -5.68
N GLU A 107 4.28 -37.76 -5.56
CA GLU A 107 3.08 -38.08 -6.33
C GLU A 107 1.78 -37.61 -5.64
N GLU A 108 1.88 -37.03 -4.44
CA GLU A 108 0.74 -36.48 -3.70
C GLU A 108 0.17 -35.27 -4.46
N PRO A 109 -1.17 -35.19 -4.64
CA PRO A 109 -1.77 -34.04 -5.32
C PRO A 109 -1.76 -32.79 -4.42
N ILE A 110 -1.61 -31.62 -5.03
CA ILE A 110 -1.51 -30.33 -4.33
C ILE A 110 -2.73 -30.06 -3.45
N LYS A 111 -3.93 -30.48 -3.87
CA LYS A 111 -5.16 -30.32 -3.09
C LYS A 111 -5.12 -30.93 -1.69
N ASP A 112 -4.28 -31.97 -1.48
CA ASP A 112 -4.17 -32.65 -0.19
C ASP A 112 -3.11 -31.96 0.71
N LEU A 113 -2.26 -31.12 0.13
CA LEU A 113 -1.18 -30.37 0.80
C LEU A 113 -1.51 -28.91 1.04
N MET A 114 -2.42 -28.31 0.24
CA MET A 114 -2.79 -26.90 0.32
C MET A 114 -3.56 -26.57 1.57
N ASP A 115 -3.41 -25.35 2.06
CA ASP A 115 -4.30 -24.73 3.03
C ASP A 115 -5.46 -24.06 2.28
N SER A 116 -6.70 -24.47 2.59
CA SER A 116 -7.92 -23.92 1.98
C SER A 116 -8.43 -22.68 2.72
N ASN A 117 -7.89 -22.37 3.91
CA ASN A 117 -8.27 -21.18 4.68
C ASN A 117 -7.37 -19.99 4.31
N VAL A 118 -7.54 -19.50 3.10
CA VAL A 118 -6.71 -18.40 2.58
C VAL A 118 -7.29 -17.05 2.96
N VAL A 119 -6.48 -16.22 3.61
CA VAL A 119 -6.79 -14.80 3.79
C VAL A 119 -6.49 -14.09 2.47
N SER A 120 -7.49 -13.45 1.89
CA SER A 120 -7.39 -12.68 0.65
C SER A 120 -8.05 -11.32 0.82
N VAL A 121 -7.68 -10.37 -0.03
CA VAL A 121 -8.28 -9.04 -0.09
C VAL A 121 -8.93 -8.80 -1.46
N SER A 122 -9.91 -7.92 -1.51
CA SER A 122 -10.53 -7.49 -2.77
C SER A 122 -9.64 -6.47 -3.47
N THR A 123 -9.71 -6.39 -4.80
CA THR A 123 -9.05 -5.33 -5.59
C THR A 123 -9.40 -3.90 -5.15
N THR A 124 -10.53 -3.71 -4.47
CA THR A 124 -11.01 -2.41 -4.00
C THR A 124 -10.74 -2.17 -2.51
N THR A 125 -10.04 -3.09 -1.83
CA THR A 125 -9.66 -2.90 -0.42
C THR A 125 -8.61 -1.80 -0.35
N ASP A 126 -8.76 -0.91 0.63
CA ASP A 126 -7.83 0.18 0.88
C ASP A 126 -6.42 -0.34 1.22
N GLN A 127 -5.39 0.34 0.73
CA GLN A 127 -3.99 -0.08 0.94
C GLN A 127 -3.59 -0.08 2.42
N GLU A 128 -4.12 0.84 3.23
CA GLU A 128 -3.89 0.87 4.67
C GLU A 128 -4.46 -0.37 5.35
N ASP A 129 -5.69 -0.76 4.99
CA ASP A 129 -6.32 -1.99 5.49
C ASP A 129 -5.51 -3.24 5.12
N VAL A 130 -4.98 -3.29 3.89
CA VAL A 130 -4.09 -4.38 3.44
C VAL A 130 -2.83 -4.43 4.28
N SER A 131 -2.16 -3.31 4.48
CA SER A 131 -0.92 -3.20 5.25
C SER A 131 -1.11 -3.61 6.72
N ASN A 132 -2.25 -3.25 7.31
CA ASN A 132 -2.65 -3.69 8.65
C ASN A 132 -2.81 -5.22 8.77
N LEU A 133 -3.21 -5.91 7.69
CA LEU A 133 -3.26 -7.39 7.68
C LEU A 133 -1.85 -8.00 7.72
N PHE A 134 -0.87 -7.40 7.06
CA PHE A 134 0.53 -7.85 7.15
C PHE A 134 1.06 -7.73 8.57
N GLU A 135 0.85 -6.60 9.24
CA GLU A 135 1.25 -6.40 10.63
C GLU A 135 0.59 -7.43 11.58
N LYS A 136 -0.71 -7.66 11.38
CA LYS A 136 -1.50 -8.56 12.23
C LYS A 136 -1.14 -10.02 12.09
N TYR A 137 -0.89 -10.51 10.88
CA TYR A 137 -0.73 -11.93 10.59
C TYR A 137 0.71 -12.34 10.23
N GLY A 138 1.58 -11.39 9.91
CA GLY A 138 2.97 -11.66 9.54
C GLY A 138 3.10 -12.42 8.20
N PHE A 139 2.22 -12.15 7.25
CA PHE A 139 2.29 -12.75 5.91
C PHE A 139 3.49 -12.21 5.13
N LEU A 140 3.95 -12.97 4.14
CA LEU A 140 4.97 -12.53 3.16
C LEU A 140 4.31 -11.97 1.88
N ALA A 141 3.11 -12.47 1.56
CA ALA A 141 2.30 -11.99 0.47
C ALA A 141 0.82 -12.31 0.74
N ILE A 142 -0.09 -11.44 0.31
CA ILE A 142 -1.55 -11.61 0.44
C ILE A 142 -2.15 -11.63 -0.97
N PRO A 143 -2.95 -12.64 -1.33
CA PRO A 143 -3.61 -12.71 -2.62
C PRO A 143 -4.74 -11.69 -2.74
N VAL A 144 -4.81 -11.06 -3.90
CA VAL A 144 -5.85 -10.12 -4.31
C VAL A 144 -6.82 -10.81 -5.24
N VAL A 145 -8.11 -10.69 -4.94
CA VAL A 145 -9.19 -11.32 -5.70
C VAL A 145 -10.21 -10.31 -6.21
N ASP A 146 -10.83 -10.61 -7.34
CA ASP A 146 -11.95 -9.82 -7.85
C ASP A 146 -13.29 -10.17 -7.18
N ALA A 147 -14.38 -9.53 -7.63
CA ALA A 147 -15.73 -9.74 -7.10
C ALA A 147 -16.24 -11.19 -7.25
N GLU A 148 -15.70 -11.95 -8.20
CA GLU A 148 -16.02 -13.35 -8.45
C GLU A 148 -15.06 -14.33 -7.73
N ASN A 149 -14.22 -13.83 -6.84
CA ASN A 149 -13.17 -14.57 -6.11
C ASN A 149 -12.10 -15.18 -7.02
N ARG A 150 -11.84 -14.56 -8.19
CA ARG A 150 -10.75 -14.96 -9.07
C ARG A 150 -9.45 -14.28 -8.63
N LEU A 151 -8.39 -15.03 -8.62
CA LEU A 151 -7.06 -14.52 -8.29
C LEU A 151 -6.59 -13.55 -9.40
N VAL A 152 -6.31 -12.31 -9.03
CA VAL A 152 -5.89 -11.24 -9.93
C VAL A 152 -4.42 -10.90 -9.74
N GLY A 153 -3.97 -10.81 -8.48
CA GLY A 153 -2.61 -10.42 -8.12
C GLY A 153 -2.26 -10.83 -6.70
N ILE A 154 -1.15 -10.33 -6.23
CA ILE A 154 -0.69 -10.41 -4.84
C ILE A 154 -0.14 -9.04 -4.42
N VAL A 155 -0.27 -8.70 -3.15
CA VAL A 155 0.51 -7.63 -2.51
C VAL A 155 1.62 -8.29 -1.71
N THR A 156 2.82 -7.74 -1.74
CA THR A 156 3.98 -8.28 -1.03
C THR A 156 4.26 -7.52 0.27
N ILE A 157 5.12 -8.07 1.13
CA ILE A 157 5.43 -7.47 2.43
C ILE A 157 6.25 -6.18 2.30
N ASP A 158 7.11 -6.07 1.29
CA ASP A 158 7.94 -4.90 1.03
C ASP A 158 7.08 -3.70 0.61
N ASP A 159 6.09 -3.89 -0.29
CA ASP A 159 5.11 -2.87 -0.63
C ASP A 159 4.28 -2.46 0.58
N ALA A 160 3.80 -3.43 1.36
CA ALA A 160 3.07 -3.16 2.59
C ALA A 160 3.88 -2.34 3.60
N ILE A 161 5.20 -2.56 3.71
CA ILE A 161 6.08 -1.75 4.57
C ILE A 161 6.20 -0.32 4.04
N SER A 162 6.34 -0.14 2.73
CA SER A 162 6.40 1.19 2.10
C SER A 162 5.11 1.96 2.34
N ILE A 163 3.95 1.33 2.11
CA ILE A 163 2.63 1.91 2.38
C ILE A 163 2.50 2.33 3.85
N LEU A 164 2.86 1.47 4.81
CA LEU A 164 2.81 1.81 6.24
C LEU A 164 3.69 3.02 6.61
N GLN A 165 4.83 3.19 5.95
CA GLN A 165 5.71 4.35 6.17
C GLN A 165 5.11 5.63 5.60
N ASP A 166 4.49 5.54 4.43
CA ASP A 166 3.86 6.69 3.76
C ASP A 166 2.61 7.13 4.52
N GLU A 167 1.74 6.21 4.92
CA GLU A 167 0.57 6.49 5.77
C GLU A 167 0.97 7.11 7.12
N ALA A 168 1.99 6.55 7.80
CA ALA A 168 2.48 7.12 9.05
C ALA A 168 3.05 8.54 8.86
N SER A 169 3.70 8.79 7.72
CA SER A 169 4.23 10.11 7.37
C SER A 169 3.13 11.11 7.07
N GLU A 170 2.08 10.67 6.38
CA GLU A 170 0.88 11.47 6.09
C GLU A 170 0.13 11.81 7.38
N ASP A 171 -0.06 10.86 8.28
CA ASP A 171 -0.70 11.06 9.57
C ASP A 171 0.05 12.06 10.44
N ILE A 172 1.38 11.96 10.50
CA ILE A 172 2.22 12.95 11.19
C ILE A 172 2.05 14.34 10.56
N ALA A 173 1.98 14.44 9.24
CA ALA A 173 1.75 15.71 8.55
C ALA A 173 0.36 16.28 8.87
N LYS A 174 -0.69 15.44 8.85
CA LYS A 174 -2.06 15.83 9.22
C LYS A 174 -2.14 16.32 10.67
N MET A 175 -1.50 15.61 11.62
CA MET A 175 -1.43 16.01 13.03
C MET A 175 -0.75 17.37 13.24
N ASN A 176 0.22 17.70 12.42
CA ASN A 176 0.91 19.00 12.46
C ASN A 176 0.25 20.07 11.59
N ALA A 177 -0.95 19.81 11.05
CA ALA A 177 -1.68 20.67 10.11
C ALA A 177 -0.81 21.12 8.91
N ILE A 178 0.08 20.23 8.46
CA ILE A 178 0.87 20.39 7.24
C ILE A 178 0.05 19.73 6.12
N GLY A 179 -0.21 20.47 5.04
CA GLY A 179 -0.89 19.90 3.87
C GLY A 179 -0.12 18.69 3.31
N PRO A 180 -0.83 17.68 2.76
CA PRO A 180 -0.22 16.50 2.18
C PRO A 180 0.78 16.93 1.09
N SER A 181 1.89 16.22 1.00
CA SER A 181 2.93 16.47 0.02
C SER A 181 3.48 15.15 -0.49
N ASP A 182 3.34 14.91 -1.77
CA ASP A 182 3.83 13.73 -2.50
C ASP A 182 5.37 13.62 -2.55
N LYS A 183 6.10 14.57 -1.91
CA LYS A 183 7.55 14.62 -1.95
C LYS A 183 8.15 14.40 -0.56
N PRO A 184 9.17 13.51 -0.43
CA PRO A 184 9.92 13.36 0.80
C PRO A 184 10.43 14.71 1.33
N TYR A 185 10.39 14.91 2.64
CA TYR A 185 10.71 16.18 3.31
C TYR A 185 12.01 16.84 2.82
N PHE A 186 13.06 16.06 2.61
CA PHE A 186 14.36 16.56 2.15
C PHE A 186 14.42 16.92 0.66
N LYS A 187 13.41 16.52 -0.14
CA LYS A 187 13.30 16.89 -1.56
C LYS A 187 12.36 18.07 -1.80
N GLN A 188 11.69 18.57 -0.75
CA GLN A 188 10.77 19.70 -0.86
C GLN A 188 11.54 21.02 -0.98
N SER A 189 11.02 21.94 -1.84
CA SER A 189 11.51 23.30 -1.91
C SER A 189 11.14 24.08 -0.63
N MET A 190 11.99 25.02 -0.22
CA MET A 190 11.67 25.94 0.88
C MET A 190 10.36 26.71 0.67
N TRP A 191 9.98 26.97 -0.59
CA TRP A 191 8.72 27.60 -0.94
C TRP A 191 7.51 26.68 -0.76
N ASP A 192 7.65 25.39 -1.03
CA ASP A 192 6.60 24.39 -0.83
C ASP A 192 6.33 24.20 0.67
N LEU A 193 7.40 24.12 1.47
CA LEU A 193 7.33 24.08 2.93
C LEU A 193 6.67 25.34 3.53
N TYR A 194 6.97 26.50 2.99
CA TYR A 194 6.34 27.75 3.42
C TYR A 194 4.85 27.77 3.09
N LYS A 195 4.48 27.43 1.85
CA LYS A 195 3.08 27.39 1.41
C LYS A 195 2.21 26.41 2.20
N SER A 196 2.75 25.23 2.55
CA SER A 196 2.01 24.22 3.30
C SER A 196 1.76 24.63 4.76
N ARG A 197 2.64 25.45 5.35
CA ARG A 197 2.55 25.89 6.76
C ARG A 197 1.93 27.28 6.93
N ALA A 198 2.06 28.15 5.95
CA ALA A 198 1.60 29.55 6.03
C ALA A 198 0.09 29.68 6.38
N PRO A 199 -0.86 28.91 5.80
CA PRO A 199 -2.26 29.02 6.16
C PRO A 199 -2.55 28.71 7.62
N TRP A 200 -1.91 27.67 8.17
CA TRP A 200 -2.03 27.30 9.56
C TRP A 200 -1.47 28.35 10.51
N LEU A 201 -0.27 28.88 10.20
CA LEU A 201 0.35 29.94 10.99
C LEU A 201 -0.48 31.23 10.98
N LEU A 202 -1.08 31.57 9.84
CA LEU A 202 -2.01 32.71 9.76
C LEU A 202 -3.27 32.50 10.61
N PHE A 203 -3.82 31.28 10.60
CA PHE A 203 -4.95 30.95 11.47
C PHE A 203 -4.61 31.09 12.96
N LEU A 204 -3.44 30.56 13.37
CA LEU A 204 -2.96 30.72 14.75
C LEU A 204 -2.72 32.19 15.11
N MET A 205 -2.17 32.99 14.22
CA MET A 205 -1.94 34.42 14.44
C MET A 205 -3.26 35.18 14.63
N ILE A 206 -4.28 34.87 13.82
CA ILE A 206 -5.62 35.48 13.94
C ILE A 206 -6.25 35.06 15.28
N SER A 207 -6.16 33.76 15.61
CA SER A 207 -6.68 33.21 16.87
C SER A 207 -6.01 33.86 18.10
N ALA A 208 -4.69 34.00 18.08
CA ALA A 208 -3.94 34.67 19.14
C ALA A 208 -4.30 36.15 19.29
N THR A 209 -4.50 36.83 18.14
CA THR A 209 -4.93 38.23 18.15
C THR A 209 -6.32 38.38 18.76
N PHE A 210 -7.27 37.48 18.39
CA PHE A 210 -8.61 37.48 18.96
C PHE A 210 -8.58 37.20 20.48
N SER A 211 -7.82 36.20 20.91
CA SER A 211 -7.63 35.91 22.34
C SER A 211 -7.06 37.13 23.11
N SER A 212 -6.07 37.81 22.51
CA SER A 212 -5.48 39.02 23.07
C SER A 212 -6.50 40.17 23.23
N LEU A 213 -7.39 40.33 22.24
CA LEU A 213 -8.47 41.36 22.31
C LEU A 213 -9.48 41.05 23.42
N VAL A 214 -9.85 39.76 23.56
CA VAL A 214 -10.76 39.35 24.63
C VAL A 214 -10.09 39.59 26.02
N ILE A 215 -8.83 39.21 26.19
CA ILE A 215 -8.09 39.39 27.44
C ILE A 215 -8.02 40.90 27.83
N ARG A 216 -7.73 41.78 26.84
CA ARG A 216 -7.71 43.24 27.07
C ARG A 216 -9.06 43.78 27.49
N GLY A 217 -10.15 43.24 26.93
CA GLY A 217 -11.51 43.65 27.31
C GLY A 217 -11.89 43.36 28.75
N TYR A 218 -11.17 42.43 29.40
CA TYR A 218 -11.36 42.04 30.81
C TYR A 218 -10.19 42.41 31.74
N GLU A 219 -9.30 43.30 31.30
CA GLU A 219 -8.08 43.67 32.03
C GLU A 219 -8.35 44.18 33.44
N ASP A 220 -9.40 45.00 33.61
CA ASP A 220 -9.79 45.49 34.94
C ASP A 220 -10.27 44.38 35.90
N ALA A 221 -10.99 43.38 35.36
CA ALA A 221 -11.46 42.24 36.10
C ALA A 221 -10.30 41.26 36.46
N LEU A 222 -9.33 41.10 35.57
CA LEU A 222 -8.13 40.30 35.77
C LEU A 222 -7.20 40.96 36.78
N ALA A 223 -7.05 42.29 36.80
CA ALA A 223 -6.27 43.04 37.77
C ALA A 223 -6.84 42.93 39.19
N ALA A 224 -8.17 42.80 39.32
CA ALA A 224 -8.84 42.64 40.61
C ALA A 224 -8.57 41.26 41.27
N VAL A 225 -8.24 40.24 40.49
CA VAL A 225 -7.97 38.87 40.98
C VAL A 225 -6.64 38.37 40.44
N THR A 226 -5.58 38.65 41.16
CA THR A 226 -4.17 38.35 40.77
C THR A 226 -3.93 36.86 40.41
N VAL A 227 -4.72 35.94 40.98
CA VAL A 227 -4.62 34.49 40.68
C VAL A 227 -5.03 34.20 39.26
N LEU A 228 -5.96 34.94 38.66
CA LEU A 228 -6.39 34.71 37.27
C LEU A 228 -5.32 35.08 36.24
N THR A 229 -4.41 35.99 36.59
CA THR A 229 -3.31 36.41 35.71
C THR A 229 -2.33 35.25 35.46
N ALA A 230 -2.23 34.28 36.38
CA ALA A 230 -1.38 33.09 36.22
C ALA A 230 -1.90 32.11 35.12
N TYR A 231 -3.18 32.23 34.71
CA TYR A 231 -3.75 31.35 33.68
C TYR A 231 -3.71 31.95 32.26
N ILE A 232 -3.28 33.22 32.11
CA ILE A 232 -3.14 33.87 30.78
C ILE A 232 -2.25 33.06 29.81
N PRO A 233 -1.08 32.52 30.25
CA PRO A 233 -0.25 31.73 29.37
C PRO A 233 -0.88 30.40 28.88
N MET A 234 -1.94 29.93 29.54
CA MET A 234 -2.67 28.72 29.12
C MET A 234 -3.78 29.02 28.10
N LEU A 235 -4.12 30.28 27.89
CA LEU A 235 -5.18 30.74 26.97
C LEU A 235 -4.60 31.33 25.67
N THR A 236 -3.29 31.50 25.59
CA THR A 236 -2.54 31.93 24.41
C THR A 236 -1.73 30.79 23.82
#